data_42601cdcdc3e06f29bc077af95cb11e3
#
_entry.id   42601cdcdc3e06f29bc077af95cb11e3
#
_cell.length_a   1.000
_cell.length_b   1.000
_cell.length_c   1.000
_cell.angle_alpha   90.00
_cell.angle_beta   90.00
_cell.angle_gamma   90.00
#
_symmetry.space_group_name_H-M   'P 1'
#
loop_
_entity.id
_entity.type
_entity.pdbx_description
1 polymer ?
#
loop_
_entity_poly.entity_id
_entity_poly.type
_entity_poly.pdbx_seq_one_letter_code
_entity_poly.pdbx_strand_id
1 'polypeptide(L)'
;MYKIDFNHPMHIHFIGIGGISMSGLAEILLKEGFTVSGSDTKESPLTKKLESEGAHIAYGQCAENITPGIGCVVYTAAINRSNPELIEAVAQKIPMLTRAELLGQLMKNYDTPIAVSGSHILLEADMDPTISVGGILKAIGGNIRVGSSGTFITEACEYTNSFLHFFPKISVILNIEEDHLDFFKDLEDIRHSFHQFAALLPDDGTLVINGDIKDYPEIYRGLSCNVVTYGSSSDFDYSADNITYDENGHVSFDLILHGEKTDHICLSVTGDHNVSNALSAIAVADLLDIPMAVTKKGLLSFTGTDRRFEYKGEFNGVTVVDDYAHHPTEIEATLKAAQHSPHNSVWCVFQPHTYTRTKAFFHEFAEALSHADHLVLADIYAARETDTLGISSADLAKETAKLGTDTHYYPSFEEIEAFLKENCRPGDLLITMGAGDVVTVGEDLLRQDA
;
A
#
# COMPACT_ATOMS: atom_id res chain seq x y z
N MET A 1 -22.43 -10.69 -14.10
CA MET A 1 -21.25 -10.98 -13.26
C MET A 1 -21.63 -12.06 -12.26
N TYR A 2 -20.77 -13.03 -12.02
CA TYR A 2 -21.03 -14.11 -11.06
C TYR A 2 -21.08 -13.54 -9.63
N LYS A 3 -22.03 -13.98 -8.78
CA LYS A 3 -22.27 -13.41 -7.45
C LYS A 3 -21.70 -14.36 -6.37
N ILE A 4 -20.91 -13.83 -5.46
CA ILE A 4 -20.51 -14.50 -4.21
C ILE A 4 -21.45 -13.96 -3.11
N ASP A 5 -22.21 -14.85 -2.48
CA ASP A 5 -23.24 -14.50 -1.50
C ASP A 5 -22.98 -15.32 -0.21
N PHE A 6 -22.74 -14.65 0.90
CA PHE A 6 -22.44 -15.27 2.20
C PHE A 6 -23.61 -16.10 2.75
N ASN A 7 -24.84 -15.79 2.31
CA ASN A 7 -26.00 -16.58 2.66
C ASN A 7 -26.11 -17.93 1.89
N HIS A 8 -25.30 -18.08 0.84
CA HIS A 8 -25.28 -19.28 0.00
C HIS A 8 -23.86 -19.76 -0.26
N PRO A 9 -23.16 -20.26 0.81
CA PRO A 9 -21.78 -20.76 0.69
C PRO A 9 -21.67 -21.88 -0.34
N MET A 10 -20.56 -21.89 -1.07
CA MET A 10 -20.27 -22.89 -2.10
C MET A 10 -18.80 -23.30 -2.04
N HIS A 11 -18.36 -24.22 -2.91
CA HIS A 11 -16.97 -24.58 -3.04
C HIS A 11 -16.24 -23.63 -4.01
N ILE A 12 -15.19 -22.96 -3.52
CA ILE A 12 -14.34 -22.05 -4.29
C ILE A 12 -12.92 -22.60 -4.31
N HIS A 13 -12.34 -22.66 -5.52
CA HIS A 13 -10.97 -23.10 -5.73
C HIS A 13 -10.05 -21.94 -6.10
N PHE A 14 -8.87 -21.85 -5.48
CA PHE A 14 -7.90 -20.79 -5.69
C PHE A 14 -6.65 -21.31 -6.41
N ILE A 15 -6.30 -20.72 -7.55
CA ILE A 15 -5.04 -20.99 -8.23
C ILE A 15 -3.99 -19.99 -7.73
N GLY A 16 -2.97 -20.46 -6.99
CA GLY A 16 -1.99 -19.63 -6.31
C GLY A 16 -2.49 -19.12 -4.94
N ILE A 17 -3.09 -20.00 -4.14
CA ILE A 17 -3.73 -19.69 -2.85
C ILE A 17 -2.76 -19.13 -1.81
N GLY A 18 -1.47 -19.48 -1.88
CA GLY A 18 -0.43 -19.02 -0.94
C GLY A 18 0.06 -17.59 -1.15
N GLY A 19 -0.42 -16.90 -2.18
CA GLY A 19 -0.14 -15.48 -2.36
C GLY A 19 -0.75 -14.64 -1.24
N ILE A 20 -0.05 -13.59 -0.77
CA ILE A 20 -0.44 -12.76 0.39
C ILE A 20 -1.91 -12.31 0.31
N SER A 21 -2.32 -11.70 -0.80
CA SER A 21 -3.71 -11.25 -0.97
C SER A 21 -4.70 -12.38 -1.21
N MET A 22 -4.27 -13.47 -1.86
CA MET A 22 -5.14 -14.62 -2.16
C MET A 22 -5.49 -15.40 -0.90
N SER A 23 -4.50 -15.63 -0.04
CA SER A 23 -4.69 -16.34 1.24
C SER A 23 -5.67 -15.62 2.15
N GLY A 24 -5.62 -14.30 2.18
CA GLY A 24 -6.57 -13.55 2.99
C GLY A 24 -8.00 -13.58 2.46
N LEU A 25 -8.22 -13.54 1.15
CA LEU A 25 -9.56 -13.72 0.57
C LEU A 25 -10.10 -15.15 0.85
N ALA A 26 -9.22 -16.14 0.82
CA ALA A 26 -9.56 -17.52 1.21
C ALA A 26 -9.95 -17.59 2.69
N GLU A 27 -9.24 -16.88 3.59
CA GLU A 27 -9.57 -16.80 5.03
C GLU A 27 -10.96 -16.19 5.27
N ILE A 28 -11.30 -15.10 4.57
CA ILE A 28 -12.65 -14.52 4.66
C ILE A 28 -13.70 -15.56 4.29
N LEU A 29 -13.53 -16.24 3.16
CA LEU A 29 -14.50 -17.22 2.69
C LEU A 29 -14.63 -18.43 3.64
N LEU A 30 -13.52 -18.90 4.22
CA LEU A 30 -13.56 -19.98 5.23
C LEU A 30 -14.40 -19.58 6.45
N LYS A 31 -14.21 -18.36 6.96
CA LYS A 31 -14.97 -17.84 8.10
C LYS A 31 -16.44 -17.65 7.78
N GLU A 32 -16.77 -17.33 6.55
CA GLU A 32 -18.15 -17.23 6.04
C GLU A 32 -18.76 -18.58 5.64
N GLY A 33 -18.09 -19.70 5.99
CA GLY A 33 -18.63 -21.05 5.83
C GLY A 33 -18.51 -21.64 4.42
N PHE A 34 -17.74 -21.05 3.53
CA PHE A 34 -17.46 -21.60 2.20
C PHE A 34 -16.51 -22.78 2.30
N THR A 35 -16.66 -23.76 1.41
CA THR A 35 -15.63 -24.77 1.18
C THR A 35 -14.53 -24.15 0.33
N VAL A 36 -13.30 -24.16 0.81
CA VAL A 36 -12.15 -23.59 0.10
C VAL A 36 -11.16 -24.68 -0.25
N SER A 37 -10.78 -24.75 -1.50
CA SER A 37 -9.62 -25.50 -1.96
C SER A 37 -8.69 -24.59 -2.78
N GLY A 38 -7.46 -25.04 -3.01
CA GLY A 38 -6.55 -24.29 -3.86
C GLY A 38 -5.28 -25.04 -4.17
N SER A 39 -4.49 -24.45 -5.02
CA SER A 39 -3.15 -24.94 -5.36
C SER A 39 -2.09 -23.86 -5.17
N ASP A 40 -0.87 -24.29 -4.86
CA ASP A 40 0.31 -23.45 -4.89
C ASP A 40 1.54 -24.25 -5.37
N THR A 41 2.62 -23.56 -5.72
CA THR A 41 3.86 -24.21 -6.16
C THR A 41 4.64 -24.85 -5.03
N LYS A 42 4.51 -24.31 -3.81
CA LYS A 42 5.22 -24.76 -2.60
C LYS A 42 4.45 -24.47 -1.33
N GLU A 43 4.75 -25.25 -0.29
CA GLU A 43 4.29 -25.00 1.08
C GLU A 43 4.85 -23.67 1.63
N SER A 44 4.06 -22.96 2.39
CA SER A 44 4.42 -21.71 3.06
C SER A 44 3.70 -21.58 4.41
N PRO A 45 4.12 -20.65 5.30
CA PRO A 45 3.37 -20.37 6.52
C PRO A 45 1.90 -19.99 6.28
N LEU A 46 1.61 -19.27 5.17
CA LEU A 46 0.24 -18.88 4.80
C LEU A 46 -0.61 -20.09 4.39
N THR A 47 -0.06 -21.01 3.57
CA THR A 47 -0.78 -22.20 3.16
C THR A 47 -1.06 -23.11 4.36
N LYS A 48 -0.07 -23.27 5.28
CA LYS A 48 -0.28 -24.04 6.53
C LYS A 48 -1.36 -23.46 7.44
N LYS A 49 -1.41 -22.11 7.53
CA LYS A 49 -2.46 -21.43 8.28
C LYS A 49 -3.82 -21.78 7.69
N LEU A 50 -4.01 -21.63 6.38
CA LEU A 50 -5.27 -21.95 5.70
C LEU A 50 -5.68 -23.42 5.83
N GLU A 51 -4.72 -24.36 5.75
CA GLU A 51 -4.98 -25.79 5.99
C GLU A 51 -5.49 -26.04 7.43
N SER A 52 -4.90 -25.37 8.42
CA SER A 52 -5.35 -25.45 9.82
C SER A 52 -6.75 -24.86 10.04
N GLU A 53 -7.19 -23.95 9.16
CA GLU A 53 -8.52 -23.31 9.15
C GLU A 53 -9.54 -24.10 8.30
N GLY A 54 -9.11 -25.18 7.63
CA GLY A 54 -10.00 -26.10 6.92
C GLY A 54 -9.93 -26.02 5.39
N ALA A 55 -8.97 -25.30 4.81
CA ALA A 55 -8.75 -25.31 3.37
C ALA A 55 -8.09 -26.62 2.90
N HIS A 56 -8.41 -27.06 1.70
CA HIS A 56 -7.76 -28.20 1.04
C HIS A 56 -6.76 -27.71 0.01
N ILE A 57 -5.45 -27.84 0.27
CA ILE A 57 -4.40 -27.29 -0.58
C ILE A 57 -3.59 -28.38 -1.27
N ALA A 58 -3.46 -28.30 -2.60
CA ALA A 58 -2.59 -29.13 -3.39
C ALA A 58 -1.27 -28.40 -3.71
N TYR A 59 -0.14 -29.06 -3.52
CA TYR A 59 1.16 -28.52 -3.92
C TYR A 59 1.55 -29.05 -5.30
N GLY A 60 1.53 -28.16 -6.26
CA GLY A 60 1.62 -28.44 -7.69
C GLY A 60 0.31 -28.15 -8.41
N GLN A 61 0.42 -27.53 -9.58
CA GLN A 61 -0.73 -27.11 -10.39
C GLN A 61 -0.98 -28.13 -11.49
N CYS A 62 -2.10 -28.85 -11.43
CA CYS A 62 -2.50 -29.85 -12.40
C CYS A 62 -4.03 -29.87 -12.61
N ALA A 63 -4.48 -30.39 -13.75
CA ALA A 63 -5.90 -30.41 -14.10
C ALA A 63 -6.77 -31.18 -13.08
N GLU A 64 -6.21 -32.19 -12.42
CA GLU A 64 -6.87 -33.03 -11.44
C GLU A 64 -7.27 -32.28 -10.16
N ASN A 65 -6.68 -31.12 -9.90
CA ASN A 65 -7.07 -30.26 -8.79
C ASN A 65 -8.46 -29.62 -8.99
N ILE A 66 -8.92 -29.55 -10.25
CA ILE A 66 -10.27 -29.07 -10.60
C ILE A 66 -11.26 -30.22 -10.45
N THR A 67 -11.74 -30.41 -9.21
CA THR A 67 -12.63 -31.51 -8.84
C THR A 67 -14.11 -31.18 -9.05
N PRO A 68 -14.99 -32.19 -9.22
CA PRO A 68 -16.43 -31.98 -9.26
C PRO A 68 -16.96 -31.26 -8.01
N GLY A 69 -17.88 -30.33 -8.21
CA GLY A 69 -18.51 -29.56 -7.10
C GLY A 69 -17.88 -28.18 -6.88
N ILE A 70 -16.78 -27.84 -7.54
CA ILE A 70 -16.26 -26.48 -7.54
C ILE A 70 -17.25 -25.56 -8.25
N GLY A 71 -17.75 -24.58 -7.51
CA GLY A 71 -18.71 -23.59 -8.02
C GLY A 71 -18.06 -22.37 -8.67
N CYS A 72 -16.81 -22.03 -8.27
CA CYS A 72 -16.06 -20.90 -8.83
C CYS A 72 -14.57 -21.15 -8.69
N VAL A 73 -13.78 -20.69 -9.67
CA VAL A 73 -12.31 -20.68 -9.61
C VAL A 73 -11.81 -19.24 -9.52
N VAL A 74 -10.89 -18.98 -8.61
CA VAL A 74 -10.25 -17.68 -8.40
C VAL A 74 -8.78 -17.75 -8.80
N TYR A 75 -8.29 -16.79 -9.55
CA TYR A 75 -6.91 -16.75 -10.01
C TYR A 75 -6.31 -15.33 -9.96
N THR A 76 -4.97 -15.25 -9.95
CA THR A 76 -4.25 -13.98 -10.00
C THR A 76 -3.77 -13.66 -11.43
N ALA A 77 -3.45 -12.38 -11.67
CA ALA A 77 -2.82 -11.95 -12.92
C ALA A 77 -1.45 -12.61 -13.18
N ALA A 78 -0.81 -13.17 -12.15
CA ALA A 78 0.47 -13.91 -12.28
C ALA A 78 0.31 -15.29 -12.91
N ILE A 79 -0.90 -15.84 -12.98
CA ILE A 79 -1.17 -17.15 -13.56
C ILE A 79 -1.16 -17.08 -15.09
N ASN A 80 -0.29 -17.86 -15.72
CA ASN A 80 -0.21 -17.92 -17.17
C ASN A 80 -1.45 -18.62 -17.75
N ARG A 81 -1.89 -18.19 -18.93
CA ARG A 81 -3.02 -18.80 -19.67
C ARG A 81 -2.81 -20.27 -20.01
N SER A 82 -1.57 -20.76 -20.01
CA SER A 82 -1.21 -22.18 -20.19
C SER A 82 -1.32 -23.03 -18.91
N ASN A 83 -1.74 -22.43 -17.79
CA ASN A 83 -1.91 -23.16 -16.52
C ASN A 83 -2.93 -24.28 -16.67
N PRO A 84 -2.62 -25.55 -16.29
CA PRO A 84 -3.50 -26.69 -16.51
C PRO A 84 -4.83 -26.61 -15.75
N GLU A 85 -4.85 -26.01 -14.55
CA GLU A 85 -6.08 -25.81 -13.78
C GLU A 85 -6.99 -24.77 -14.46
N LEU A 86 -6.41 -23.68 -14.97
CA LEU A 86 -7.16 -22.67 -15.69
C LEU A 86 -7.80 -23.24 -16.96
N ILE A 87 -7.04 -24.06 -17.71
CA ILE A 87 -7.52 -24.74 -18.91
C ILE A 87 -8.67 -25.69 -18.57
N GLU A 88 -8.53 -26.48 -17.49
CA GLU A 88 -9.55 -27.44 -17.07
C GLU A 88 -10.82 -26.73 -16.55
N ALA A 89 -10.68 -25.63 -15.78
CA ALA A 89 -11.82 -24.83 -15.35
C ALA A 89 -12.63 -24.27 -16.55
N VAL A 90 -11.94 -23.81 -17.60
CA VAL A 90 -12.59 -23.38 -18.85
C VAL A 90 -13.29 -24.55 -19.54
N ALA A 91 -12.64 -25.72 -19.62
CA ALA A 91 -13.21 -26.92 -20.27
C ALA A 91 -14.48 -27.38 -19.55
N GLN A 92 -14.50 -27.33 -18.22
CA GLN A 92 -15.69 -27.66 -17.39
C GLN A 92 -16.70 -26.52 -17.31
N LYS A 93 -16.44 -25.34 -17.92
CA LYS A 93 -17.30 -24.14 -17.86
C LYS A 93 -17.58 -23.66 -16.44
N ILE A 94 -16.62 -23.83 -15.54
CA ILE A 94 -16.72 -23.30 -14.17
C ILE A 94 -16.58 -21.79 -14.24
N PRO A 95 -17.42 -21.01 -13.55
CA PRO A 95 -17.25 -19.56 -13.42
C PRO A 95 -15.88 -19.22 -12.84
N MET A 96 -15.24 -18.19 -13.38
CA MET A 96 -13.93 -17.75 -12.94
C MET A 96 -13.96 -16.28 -12.57
N LEU A 97 -13.23 -15.93 -11.53
CA LEU A 97 -13.02 -14.56 -11.06
C LEU A 97 -11.53 -14.30 -10.91
N THR A 98 -11.11 -13.12 -11.30
CA THR A 98 -9.81 -12.59 -10.88
C THR A 98 -9.85 -12.26 -9.38
N ARG A 99 -8.68 -12.09 -8.76
CA ARG A 99 -8.57 -11.62 -7.37
C ARG A 99 -9.37 -10.34 -7.11
N ALA A 100 -9.28 -9.35 -8.01
CA ALA A 100 -9.96 -8.07 -7.88
C ALA A 100 -11.49 -8.21 -8.00
N GLU A 101 -11.97 -9.03 -8.92
CA GLU A 101 -13.40 -9.34 -9.06
C GLU A 101 -13.94 -10.06 -7.82
N LEU A 102 -13.20 -11.03 -7.27
CA LEU A 102 -13.60 -11.68 -6.02
C LEU A 102 -13.69 -10.67 -4.88
N LEU A 103 -12.68 -9.82 -4.70
CA LEU A 103 -12.66 -8.78 -3.67
C LEU A 103 -13.90 -7.87 -3.78
N GLY A 104 -14.22 -7.41 -4.98
CA GLY A 104 -15.44 -6.65 -5.23
C GLY A 104 -16.73 -7.43 -4.92
N GLN A 105 -16.78 -8.74 -5.21
CA GLN A 105 -17.94 -9.55 -4.84
C GLN A 105 -18.08 -9.73 -3.32
N LEU A 106 -16.96 -9.85 -2.58
CA LEU A 106 -16.98 -9.91 -1.12
C LEU A 106 -17.54 -8.61 -0.54
N MET A 107 -17.09 -7.44 -1.04
CA MET A 107 -17.58 -6.13 -0.60
C MET A 107 -19.11 -6.01 -0.60
N LYS A 108 -19.79 -6.64 -1.55
CA LYS A 108 -21.26 -6.60 -1.66
C LYS A 108 -22.02 -7.26 -0.52
N ASN A 109 -21.34 -8.03 0.32
CA ASN A 109 -21.94 -8.70 1.48
C ASN A 109 -21.84 -7.86 2.76
N TYR A 110 -21.24 -6.68 2.69
CA TYR A 110 -21.08 -5.76 3.82
C TYR A 110 -21.95 -4.51 3.63
N ASP A 111 -22.42 -3.94 4.73
CA ASP A 111 -23.31 -2.75 4.71
C ASP A 111 -22.52 -1.48 4.36
N THR A 112 -21.27 -1.39 4.86
CA THR A 112 -20.43 -0.21 4.69
C THR A 112 -19.06 -0.61 4.14
N PRO A 113 -18.93 -0.92 2.84
CA PRO A 113 -17.64 -1.16 2.22
C PRO A 113 -16.93 0.17 1.95
N ILE A 114 -15.70 0.27 2.44
CA ILE A 114 -14.83 1.44 2.34
C ILE A 114 -13.59 1.07 1.52
N ALA A 115 -13.36 1.82 0.47
CA ALA A 115 -12.18 1.63 -0.39
C ALA A 115 -11.15 2.72 -0.07
N VAL A 116 -10.21 2.41 0.86
CA VAL A 116 -9.14 3.33 1.30
C VAL A 116 -8.18 2.73 2.34
N SER A 117 -7.21 3.52 2.80
CA SER A 117 -6.35 3.28 3.97
C SER A 117 -6.85 4.06 5.21
N GLY A 118 -7.14 3.41 6.35
CA GLY A 118 -7.65 4.07 7.58
C GLY A 118 -8.20 3.11 8.64
N SER A 119 -7.87 1.84 8.55
CA SER A 119 -8.43 0.74 9.36
C SER A 119 -8.17 0.84 10.86
N HIS A 120 -7.12 1.54 11.31
CA HIS A 120 -6.69 1.55 12.70
C HIS A 120 -7.69 2.27 13.64
N ILE A 121 -8.28 3.37 13.18
CA ILE A 121 -9.28 4.12 13.96
C ILE A 121 -10.51 3.26 14.26
N LEU A 122 -10.95 2.46 13.29
CA LEU A 122 -12.12 1.61 13.46
C LEU A 122 -11.88 0.46 14.45
N LEU A 123 -10.64 -0.01 14.57
CA LEU A 123 -10.26 -0.97 15.61
C LEU A 123 -10.33 -0.36 17.00
N GLU A 124 -9.84 0.88 17.18
CA GLU A 124 -9.95 1.60 18.45
C GLU A 124 -11.40 1.99 18.80
N ALA A 125 -12.27 2.09 17.81
CA ALA A 125 -13.70 2.31 18.00
C ALA A 125 -14.50 1.03 18.34
N ASP A 126 -13.83 -0.12 18.53
CA ASP A 126 -14.45 -1.42 18.74
C ASP A 126 -15.48 -1.81 17.63
N MET A 127 -15.31 -1.27 16.42
CA MET A 127 -16.22 -1.53 15.30
C MET A 127 -16.07 -2.92 14.69
N ASP A 128 -15.00 -3.62 15.02
CA ASP A 128 -14.69 -4.98 14.52
C ASP A 128 -14.80 -5.15 12.98
N PRO A 129 -14.12 -4.29 12.18
CA PRO A 129 -14.22 -4.35 10.73
C PRO A 129 -13.48 -5.55 10.13
N THR A 130 -13.92 -6.00 8.95
CA THR A 130 -13.07 -6.79 8.06
C THR A 130 -12.13 -5.87 7.31
N ILE A 131 -10.83 -6.18 7.31
CA ILE A 131 -9.76 -5.34 6.78
C ILE A 131 -8.97 -6.14 5.74
N SER A 132 -8.72 -5.55 4.57
CA SER A 132 -7.87 -6.08 3.50
C SER A 132 -6.98 -4.96 2.96
N VAL A 133 -5.70 -4.95 3.31
CA VAL A 133 -4.72 -3.92 2.93
C VAL A 133 -3.52 -4.53 2.22
N GLY A 134 -2.74 -3.72 1.50
CA GLY A 134 -1.58 -4.18 0.73
C GLY A 134 -0.35 -4.45 1.59
N GLY A 135 -0.15 -3.67 2.65
CA GLY A 135 0.99 -3.80 3.56
C GLY A 135 0.66 -4.58 4.83
N ILE A 136 1.69 -4.97 5.58
CA ILE A 136 1.52 -5.59 6.91
C ILE A 136 1.20 -4.50 7.92
N LEU A 137 0.03 -4.62 8.56
CA LEU A 137 -0.42 -3.74 9.62
C LEU A 137 -0.18 -4.41 10.98
N LYS A 138 0.71 -3.84 11.80
CA LYS A 138 1.10 -4.42 13.11
C LYS A 138 -0.09 -4.66 14.03
N ALA A 139 -1.08 -3.77 14.01
CA ALA A 139 -2.29 -3.85 14.84
C ALA A 139 -3.14 -5.11 14.59
N ILE A 140 -3.03 -5.72 13.40
CA ILE A 140 -3.77 -6.95 13.06
C ILE A 140 -2.84 -8.14 12.81
N GLY A 141 -1.51 -7.95 12.93
CA GLY A 141 -0.51 -9.00 12.72
C GLY A 141 -0.45 -9.53 11.28
N GLY A 142 -0.86 -8.74 10.30
CA GLY A 142 -0.90 -9.14 8.91
C GLY A 142 -1.54 -8.08 8.00
N ASN A 143 -1.93 -8.48 6.82
CA ASN A 143 -2.60 -7.61 5.84
C ASN A 143 -4.11 -7.89 5.71
N ILE A 144 -4.60 -8.89 6.44
CA ILE A 144 -6.02 -9.25 6.49
C ILE A 144 -6.45 -9.51 7.93
N ARG A 145 -7.65 -9.04 8.25
CA ARG A 145 -8.39 -9.37 9.47
C ARG A 145 -9.86 -9.55 9.10
N VAL A 146 -10.47 -10.63 9.53
CA VAL A 146 -11.91 -10.83 9.36
C VAL A 146 -12.63 -10.45 10.64
N GLY A 147 -13.42 -9.39 10.58
CA GLY A 147 -14.27 -8.90 11.65
C GLY A 147 -15.69 -9.46 11.54
N SER A 148 -16.52 -9.10 12.50
CA SER A 148 -17.95 -9.52 12.57
C SER A 148 -18.93 -8.41 12.25
N SER A 149 -18.46 -7.17 12.01
CA SER A 149 -19.33 -6.04 11.67
C SER A 149 -19.69 -5.98 10.19
N GLY A 150 -20.70 -5.18 9.85
CA GLY A 150 -21.05 -4.84 8.47
C GLY A 150 -20.05 -3.92 7.75
N THR A 151 -18.89 -3.62 8.34
CA THR A 151 -17.88 -2.73 7.76
C THR A 151 -16.75 -3.52 7.14
N PHE A 152 -16.44 -3.19 5.88
CA PHE A 152 -15.32 -3.74 5.13
C PHE A 152 -14.39 -2.63 4.66
N ILE A 153 -13.10 -2.72 4.97
CA ILE A 153 -12.10 -1.74 4.55
C ILE A 153 -11.10 -2.42 3.63
N THR A 154 -10.88 -1.85 2.46
CA THR A 154 -9.89 -2.36 1.51
C THR A 154 -9.08 -1.25 0.87
N GLU A 155 -7.82 -1.54 0.59
CA GLU A 155 -7.01 -0.73 -0.29
C GLU A 155 -7.53 -0.79 -1.72
N ALA A 156 -7.63 0.37 -2.37
CA ALA A 156 -8.09 0.53 -3.74
C ALA A 156 -6.89 0.77 -4.66
N CYS A 157 -6.41 -0.30 -5.30
CA CYS A 157 -5.29 -0.24 -6.24
C CYS A 157 -5.80 0.11 -7.65
N GLU A 158 -5.26 1.18 -8.23
CA GLU A 158 -5.57 1.65 -9.59
C GLU A 158 -4.92 0.78 -10.66
N TYR A 159 -3.79 0.13 -10.35
CA TYR A 159 -3.04 -0.66 -11.30
C TYR A 159 -3.92 -1.71 -11.96
N THR A 160 -3.86 -1.77 -13.30
CA THR A 160 -4.73 -2.61 -14.15
C THR A 160 -6.23 -2.39 -13.93
N ASN A 161 -6.63 -1.21 -13.45
CA ASN A 161 -8.01 -0.88 -13.15
C ASN A 161 -8.66 -1.85 -12.12
N SER A 162 -7.86 -2.40 -11.20
CA SER A 162 -8.33 -3.39 -10.22
C SER A 162 -9.46 -2.84 -9.35
N PHE A 163 -9.40 -1.57 -8.94
CA PHE A 163 -10.42 -0.92 -8.11
C PHE A 163 -11.77 -0.72 -8.83
N LEU A 164 -11.82 -0.79 -10.17
CA LEU A 164 -13.07 -0.69 -10.93
C LEU A 164 -13.99 -1.93 -10.79
N HIS A 165 -13.49 -2.98 -10.14
CA HIS A 165 -14.32 -4.14 -9.78
C HIS A 165 -15.00 -4.01 -8.41
N PHE A 166 -14.76 -2.90 -7.68
CA PHE A 166 -15.24 -2.69 -6.32
C PHE A 166 -16.68 -2.14 -6.30
N PHE A 167 -17.29 -2.21 -5.11
CA PHE A 167 -18.63 -1.70 -4.85
C PHE A 167 -18.61 -0.90 -3.54
N PRO A 168 -17.93 0.24 -3.50
CA PRO A 168 -17.79 1.02 -2.29
C PRO A 168 -19.06 1.79 -1.92
N LYS A 169 -19.23 2.02 -0.60
CA LYS A 169 -20.16 3.02 -0.05
C LYS A 169 -19.42 4.31 0.28
N ILE A 170 -18.14 4.19 0.67
CA ILE A 170 -17.23 5.31 0.85
C ILE A 170 -15.99 5.01 0.01
N SER A 171 -15.59 5.97 -0.82
CA SER A 171 -14.32 5.94 -1.57
C SER A 171 -13.44 7.08 -1.12
N VAL A 172 -12.14 6.81 -0.92
CA VAL A 172 -11.17 7.85 -0.59
C VAL A 172 -10.11 7.93 -1.68
N ILE A 173 -9.84 9.14 -2.17
CA ILE A 173 -8.79 9.43 -3.14
C ILE A 173 -7.75 10.31 -2.47
N LEU A 174 -6.56 9.75 -2.23
CA LEU A 174 -5.46 10.40 -1.52
C LEU A 174 -4.62 11.25 -2.46
N ASN A 175 -4.33 10.71 -3.65
CA ASN A 175 -3.45 11.32 -4.64
C ASN A 175 -3.78 10.80 -6.05
N ILE A 176 -3.44 11.56 -7.09
CA ILE A 176 -3.48 11.16 -8.49
C ILE A 176 -2.22 11.69 -9.17
N GLU A 177 -1.29 10.80 -9.45
CA GLU A 177 0.00 11.10 -10.09
C GLU A 177 0.28 10.13 -11.25
N GLU A 178 1.28 10.46 -12.06
CA GLU A 178 1.77 9.55 -13.08
C GLU A 178 2.49 8.36 -12.44
N ASP A 179 1.90 7.19 -12.51
CA ASP A 179 2.52 5.90 -12.22
C ASP A 179 1.96 4.82 -13.14
N HIS A 180 2.57 3.63 -13.11
CA HIS A 180 2.11 2.49 -13.91
C HIS A 180 1.96 2.80 -15.41
N LEU A 181 2.93 3.55 -15.98
CA LEU A 181 2.96 3.91 -17.41
C LEU A 181 3.18 2.72 -18.35
N ASP A 182 3.39 1.53 -17.80
CA ASP A 182 3.31 0.25 -18.50
C ASP A 182 1.85 -0.18 -18.80
N PHE A 183 0.90 0.37 -18.06
CA PHE A 183 -0.54 0.11 -18.20
C PHE A 183 -1.30 1.36 -18.66
N PHE A 184 -1.14 2.49 -17.99
CA PHE A 184 -1.77 3.76 -18.35
C PHE A 184 -0.95 4.50 -19.40
N LYS A 185 -1.66 5.19 -20.27
CA LYS A 185 -1.04 5.95 -21.36
C LYS A 185 -0.38 7.24 -20.86
N ASP A 186 -1.06 7.95 -19.98
CA ASP A 186 -0.68 9.28 -19.47
C ASP A 186 -1.53 9.63 -18.22
N LEU A 187 -1.26 10.77 -17.60
CA LEU A 187 -2.00 11.26 -16.43
C LEU A 187 -3.50 11.43 -16.71
N GLU A 188 -3.91 11.80 -17.93
CA GLU A 188 -5.32 11.96 -18.26
C GLU A 188 -6.06 10.63 -18.28
N ASP A 189 -5.41 9.56 -18.74
CA ASP A 189 -5.94 8.19 -18.69
C ASP A 189 -6.09 7.71 -17.24
N ILE A 190 -5.10 8.03 -16.37
CA ILE A 190 -5.19 7.77 -14.93
C ILE A 190 -6.37 8.53 -14.33
N ARG A 191 -6.49 9.83 -14.57
CA ARG A 191 -7.60 10.65 -14.08
C ARG A 191 -8.96 10.13 -14.53
N HIS A 192 -9.07 9.68 -15.80
CA HIS A 192 -10.26 9.02 -16.28
C HIS A 192 -10.61 7.76 -15.51
N SER A 193 -9.62 6.94 -15.18
CA SER A 193 -9.80 5.74 -14.35
C SER A 193 -10.29 6.10 -12.93
N PHE A 194 -9.74 7.14 -12.30
CA PHE A 194 -10.21 7.62 -10.99
C PHE A 194 -11.63 8.21 -11.05
N HIS A 195 -12.01 8.89 -12.15
CA HIS A 195 -13.40 9.30 -12.37
C HIS A 195 -14.34 8.08 -12.44
N GLN A 196 -13.95 7.02 -13.17
CA GLN A 196 -14.73 5.78 -13.22
C GLN A 196 -14.82 5.11 -11.84
N PHE A 197 -13.75 5.15 -11.03
CA PHE A 197 -13.78 4.64 -9.67
C PHE A 197 -14.76 5.44 -8.78
N ALA A 198 -14.73 6.77 -8.85
CA ALA A 198 -15.69 7.61 -8.14
C ALA A 198 -17.14 7.33 -8.59
N ALA A 199 -17.36 7.04 -9.89
CA ALA A 199 -18.67 6.70 -10.45
C ALA A 199 -19.22 5.33 -9.98
N LEU A 200 -18.45 4.51 -9.28
CA LEU A 200 -18.94 3.29 -8.64
C LEU A 200 -19.77 3.57 -7.38
N LEU A 201 -19.66 4.76 -6.80
CA LEU A 201 -20.42 5.15 -5.63
C LEU A 201 -21.92 5.25 -5.95
N PRO A 202 -22.80 4.72 -5.08
CA PRO A 202 -24.24 4.97 -5.20
C PRO A 202 -24.57 6.44 -4.89
N ASP A 203 -25.78 6.88 -5.24
CA ASP A 203 -26.24 8.27 -5.01
C ASP A 203 -26.14 8.69 -3.53
N ASP A 204 -26.29 7.74 -2.61
CA ASP A 204 -26.17 7.93 -1.16
C ASP A 204 -24.78 7.53 -0.63
N GLY A 205 -23.81 7.30 -1.51
CA GLY A 205 -22.40 7.07 -1.19
C GLY A 205 -21.64 8.38 -0.99
N THR A 206 -20.41 8.28 -0.50
CA THR A 206 -19.55 9.45 -0.25
C THR A 206 -18.17 9.27 -0.84
N LEU A 207 -17.74 10.26 -1.62
CA LEU A 207 -16.35 10.43 -2.05
C LEU A 207 -15.64 11.36 -1.08
N VAL A 208 -14.56 10.87 -0.45
CA VAL A 208 -13.61 11.68 0.31
C VAL A 208 -12.41 11.93 -0.60
N ILE A 209 -12.13 13.17 -0.96
CA ILE A 209 -11.11 13.50 -1.95
C ILE A 209 -10.14 14.57 -1.47
N ASN A 210 -8.85 14.36 -1.73
CA ASN A 210 -7.84 15.37 -1.50
C ASN A 210 -8.02 16.55 -2.48
N GLY A 211 -8.32 17.73 -1.93
CA GLY A 211 -8.50 18.96 -2.68
C GLY A 211 -7.21 19.57 -3.22
N ASP A 212 -6.05 19.10 -2.76
CA ASP A 212 -4.75 19.54 -3.30
C ASP A 212 -4.43 18.85 -4.65
N ILE A 213 -5.20 17.83 -5.04
CA ILE A 213 -5.11 17.24 -6.38
C ILE A 213 -5.54 18.30 -7.41
N LYS A 214 -4.66 18.56 -8.36
CA LYS A 214 -4.94 19.54 -9.43
C LYS A 214 -6.27 19.20 -10.13
N ASP A 215 -7.14 20.19 -10.29
CA ASP A 215 -8.46 20.04 -10.96
C ASP A 215 -9.31 18.88 -10.38
N TYR A 216 -9.20 18.63 -9.06
CA TYR A 216 -9.93 17.56 -8.37
C TYR A 216 -11.47 17.55 -8.61
N PRO A 217 -12.18 18.69 -8.84
CA PRO A 217 -13.61 18.68 -9.12
C PRO A 217 -13.97 17.94 -10.41
N GLU A 218 -13.02 17.75 -11.33
CA GLU A 218 -13.27 17.01 -12.56
C GLU A 218 -13.43 15.50 -12.31
N ILE A 219 -12.83 14.99 -11.20
CA ILE A 219 -12.91 13.57 -10.82
C ILE A 219 -14.35 13.15 -10.46
N TYR A 220 -15.17 14.05 -9.95
CA TYR A 220 -16.56 13.74 -9.61
C TYR A 220 -17.59 14.54 -10.41
N ARG A 221 -17.17 15.21 -11.47
CA ARG A 221 -18.07 16.00 -12.32
C ARG A 221 -19.22 15.15 -12.87
N GLY A 222 -20.47 15.55 -12.58
CA GLY A 222 -21.66 14.86 -13.05
C GLY A 222 -22.08 13.64 -12.24
N LEU A 223 -21.40 13.34 -11.15
CA LEU A 223 -21.80 12.27 -10.21
C LEU A 223 -22.82 12.81 -9.18
N SER A 224 -23.67 11.93 -8.66
CA SER A 224 -24.72 12.26 -7.68
C SER A 224 -24.33 11.96 -6.23
N CYS A 225 -23.18 11.31 -6.00
CA CYS A 225 -22.70 10.97 -4.66
C CYS A 225 -22.36 12.22 -3.83
N ASN A 226 -22.35 12.08 -2.50
CA ASN A 226 -21.83 13.12 -1.63
C ASN A 226 -20.31 13.29 -1.83
N VAL A 227 -19.81 14.50 -1.64
CA VAL A 227 -18.36 14.78 -1.73
C VAL A 227 -17.93 15.47 -0.44
N VAL A 228 -16.84 14.98 0.13
CA VAL A 228 -16.14 15.56 1.27
C VAL A 228 -14.70 15.83 0.84
N THR A 229 -14.26 17.05 1.04
CA THR A 229 -12.94 17.53 0.63
C THR A 229 -12.00 17.66 1.83
N TYR A 230 -10.73 17.34 1.63
CA TYR A 230 -9.70 17.60 2.63
C TYR A 230 -8.40 18.05 1.96
N GLY A 231 -7.53 18.74 2.68
CA GLY A 231 -6.24 19.18 2.14
C GLY A 231 -5.66 20.38 2.88
N SER A 232 -4.76 21.10 2.19
CA SER A 232 -3.98 22.21 2.78
C SER A 232 -4.75 23.51 2.92
N SER A 233 -5.81 23.74 2.12
CA SER A 233 -6.62 24.97 2.17
C SER A 233 -7.71 24.88 3.25
N SER A 234 -7.91 25.99 3.98
CA SER A 234 -9.03 26.14 4.90
C SER A 234 -10.41 26.20 4.23
N ASP A 235 -10.46 26.27 2.90
CA ASP A 235 -11.69 26.22 2.13
C ASP A 235 -12.24 24.79 1.97
N PHE A 236 -11.43 23.77 2.29
CA PHE A 236 -11.87 22.39 2.30
C PHE A 236 -12.64 22.05 3.58
N ASP A 237 -13.44 20.99 3.55
CA ASP A 237 -14.21 20.55 4.71
C ASP A 237 -13.30 20.18 5.89
N TYR A 238 -12.16 19.56 5.61
CA TYR A 238 -11.12 19.20 6.58
C TYR A 238 -9.78 19.76 6.15
N SER A 239 -9.12 20.51 7.02
CA SER A 239 -7.75 20.98 6.81
C SER A 239 -6.94 21.03 8.10
N ALA A 240 -5.65 21.30 7.98
CA ALA A 240 -4.72 21.37 9.09
C ALA A 240 -4.04 22.73 9.14
N ASP A 241 -3.80 23.24 10.36
CA ASP A 241 -3.00 24.44 10.62
C ASP A 241 -2.01 24.18 11.76
N ASN A 242 -1.04 25.06 11.96
CA ASN A 242 -0.05 24.96 13.04
C ASN A 242 0.62 23.59 13.15
N ILE A 243 1.08 23.05 11.99
CA ILE A 243 1.81 21.78 11.94
C ILE A 243 3.13 21.94 12.69
N THR A 244 3.38 21.04 13.64
CA THR A 244 4.60 21.02 14.48
C THR A 244 5.11 19.60 14.63
N TYR A 245 6.39 19.47 15.02
CA TYR A 245 7.08 18.19 15.20
C TYR A 245 7.63 18.09 16.62
N ASP A 246 7.54 16.91 17.21
CA ASP A 246 8.20 16.63 18.49
C ASP A 246 9.68 16.27 18.28
N GLU A 247 10.37 15.96 19.37
CA GLU A 247 11.79 15.58 19.36
C GLU A 247 12.11 14.30 18.58
N ASN A 248 11.12 13.48 18.26
CA ASN A 248 11.24 12.26 17.46
C ASN A 248 10.76 12.46 16.02
N GLY A 249 10.34 13.67 15.65
CA GLY A 249 9.80 14.00 14.33
C GLY A 249 8.33 13.61 14.15
N HIS A 250 7.62 13.21 15.21
CA HIS A 250 6.19 12.93 15.12
C HIS A 250 5.40 14.21 14.91
N VAL A 251 4.38 14.16 14.07
CA VAL A 251 3.60 15.32 13.65
C VAL A 251 2.45 15.59 14.61
N SER A 252 2.20 16.86 14.91
CA SER A 252 0.94 17.34 15.47
C SER A 252 0.43 18.58 14.74
N PHE A 253 -0.89 18.78 14.73
CA PHE A 253 -1.52 19.87 14.02
C PHE A 253 -2.86 20.26 14.65
N ASP A 254 -3.32 21.48 14.34
CA ASP A 254 -4.66 21.93 14.66
C ASP A 254 -5.62 21.51 13.54
N LEU A 255 -6.69 20.79 13.89
CA LEU A 255 -7.73 20.39 12.97
C LEU A 255 -8.68 21.56 12.70
N ILE A 256 -8.88 21.87 11.43
CA ILE A 256 -9.82 22.86 10.96
C ILE A 256 -10.98 22.14 10.28
N LEU A 257 -12.19 22.33 10.76
CA LEU A 257 -13.44 21.84 10.15
C LEU A 257 -14.24 23.01 9.60
N HIS A 258 -14.52 23.01 8.31
CA HIS A 258 -15.27 24.07 7.64
C HIS A 258 -14.77 25.48 7.98
N GLY A 259 -13.44 25.65 8.05
CA GLY A 259 -12.79 26.93 8.35
C GLY A 259 -12.66 27.28 9.85
N GLU A 260 -13.17 26.45 10.77
CA GLU A 260 -13.08 26.68 12.21
C GLU A 260 -12.14 25.67 12.88
N LYS A 261 -11.25 26.15 13.75
CA LYS A 261 -10.41 25.28 14.58
C LYS A 261 -11.27 24.55 15.60
N THR A 262 -11.23 23.21 15.55
CA THR A 262 -12.06 22.37 16.42
C THR A 262 -11.26 21.54 17.42
N ASP A 263 -10.08 21.05 17.04
CA ASP A 263 -9.32 20.12 17.87
C ASP A 263 -7.82 20.25 17.64
N HIS A 264 -7.02 19.59 18.47
CA HIS A 264 -5.59 19.38 18.28
C HIS A 264 -5.31 17.88 18.13
N ILE A 265 -4.60 17.50 17.06
CA ILE A 265 -4.32 16.12 16.68
C ILE A 265 -2.83 15.84 16.85
N CYS A 266 -2.48 14.72 17.46
CA CYS A 266 -1.12 14.22 17.57
C CYS A 266 -1.02 12.86 16.87
N LEU A 267 0.02 12.66 16.09
CA LEU A 267 0.33 11.40 15.41
C LEU A 267 1.58 10.77 16.05
N SER A 268 1.74 9.47 15.89
CA SER A 268 2.97 8.72 16.23
C SER A 268 3.75 8.32 14.98
N VAL A 269 3.56 9.06 13.88
CA VAL A 269 4.25 8.89 12.61
C VAL A 269 4.81 10.23 12.14
N THR A 270 5.82 10.19 11.27
CA THR A 270 6.53 11.36 10.74
C THR A 270 6.00 11.79 9.38
N GLY A 271 6.30 13.02 8.96
CA GLY A 271 6.11 13.54 7.61
C GLY A 271 4.74 14.18 7.34
N ASP A 272 4.75 15.26 6.55
CA ASP A 272 3.56 16.07 6.22
C ASP A 272 2.50 15.29 5.46
N HIS A 273 2.91 14.30 4.64
CA HIS A 273 1.96 13.42 3.97
C HIS A 273 1.06 12.66 4.94
N ASN A 274 1.53 12.39 6.16
CA ASN A 274 0.70 11.76 7.19
C ASN A 274 -0.31 12.71 7.83
N VAL A 275 -0.12 14.04 7.74
CA VAL A 275 -1.17 15.01 8.05
C VAL A 275 -2.34 14.84 7.08
N SER A 276 -2.05 14.82 5.77
CA SER A 276 -3.06 14.60 4.72
C SER A 276 -3.77 13.25 4.88
N ASN A 277 -3.02 12.17 5.16
CA ASN A 277 -3.58 10.85 5.44
C ASN A 277 -4.48 10.85 6.68
N ALA A 278 -4.08 11.56 7.75
CA ALA A 278 -4.87 11.69 8.97
C ALA A 278 -6.18 12.47 8.74
N LEU A 279 -6.15 13.55 7.92
CA LEU A 279 -7.36 14.29 7.55
C LEU A 279 -8.37 13.40 6.83
N SER A 280 -7.92 12.58 5.88
CA SER A 280 -8.80 11.62 5.19
C SER A 280 -9.40 10.59 6.16
N ALA A 281 -8.60 10.10 7.10
CA ALA A 281 -9.05 9.13 8.09
C ALA A 281 -10.02 9.76 9.11
N ILE A 282 -9.82 11.02 9.50
CA ILE A 282 -10.76 11.80 10.35
C ILE A 282 -12.09 11.99 9.61
N ALA A 283 -12.05 12.36 8.31
CA ALA A 283 -13.26 12.52 7.51
C ALA A 283 -14.07 11.21 7.43
N VAL A 284 -13.41 10.07 7.23
CA VAL A 284 -14.08 8.76 7.24
C VAL A 284 -14.64 8.41 8.62
N ALA A 285 -13.89 8.71 9.69
CA ALA A 285 -14.34 8.46 11.06
C ALA A 285 -15.60 9.28 11.41
N ASP A 286 -15.64 10.54 10.98
CA ASP A 286 -16.80 11.42 11.16
C ASP A 286 -18.04 10.92 10.38
N LEU A 287 -17.85 10.47 9.13
CA LEU A 287 -18.90 9.83 8.33
C LEU A 287 -19.48 8.55 8.95
N LEU A 288 -18.73 7.92 9.86
CA LEU A 288 -19.13 6.73 10.61
C LEU A 288 -19.60 7.04 12.03
N ASP A 289 -19.83 8.33 12.37
CA ASP A 289 -20.23 8.81 13.69
C ASP A 289 -19.26 8.40 14.82
N ILE A 290 -17.96 8.23 14.52
CA ILE A 290 -16.93 7.89 15.52
C ILE A 290 -16.60 9.15 16.34
N PRO A 291 -16.71 9.12 17.67
CA PRO A 291 -16.37 10.29 18.50
C PRO A 291 -14.93 10.73 18.31
N MET A 292 -14.68 12.04 18.20
CA MET A 292 -13.34 12.62 18.00
C MET A 292 -12.31 12.13 19.04
N ALA A 293 -12.73 11.91 20.28
CA ALA A 293 -11.83 11.37 21.31
C ALA A 293 -11.31 9.96 20.97
N VAL A 294 -12.11 9.12 20.32
CA VAL A 294 -11.72 7.79 19.87
C VAL A 294 -10.85 7.91 18.62
N THR A 295 -11.23 8.77 17.67
CA THR A 295 -10.44 9.08 16.48
C THR A 295 -9.03 9.52 16.83
N LYS A 296 -8.88 10.46 17.77
CA LYS A 296 -7.56 10.92 18.27
C LYS A 296 -6.75 9.79 18.89
N LYS A 297 -7.39 8.93 19.68
CA LYS A 297 -6.72 7.76 20.26
C LYS A 297 -6.24 6.80 19.18
N GLY A 298 -7.07 6.52 18.16
CA GLY A 298 -6.71 5.67 17.01
C GLY A 298 -5.54 6.24 16.21
N LEU A 299 -5.55 7.54 15.93
CA LEU A 299 -4.44 8.21 15.23
C LEU A 299 -3.14 8.15 16.03
N LEU A 300 -3.20 8.42 17.35
CA LEU A 300 -2.03 8.39 18.21
C LEU A 300 -1.47 6.97 18.42
N SER A 301 -2.32 5.93 18.42
CA SER A 301 -1.89 4.53 18.56
C SER A 301 -1.33 3.91 17.27
N PHE A 302 -1.53 4.56 16.13
CA PHE A 302 -0.99 4.12 14.85
C PHE A 302 0.49 4.47 14.73
N THR A 303 1.35 3.45 14.72
CA THR A 303 2.81 3.57 14.63
C THR A 303 3.37 3.25 13.24
N GLY A 304 2.53 3.34 12.21
CA GLY A 304 2.91 3.05 10.83
C GLY A 304 2.66 1.60 10.40
N THR A 305 3.04 1.30 9.18
CA THR A 305 3.06 -0.04 8.57
C THR A 305 4.49 -0.45 8.31
N ASP A 306 4.73 -1.76 8.18
CA ASP A 306 6.05 -2.24 7.81
C ASP A 306 6.49 -1.61 6.49
N ARG A 307 7.77 -1.25 6.40
CA ARG A 307 8.38 -0.60 5.25
C ARG A 307 7.80 0.79 4.89
N ARG A 308 7.25 1.54 5.86
CA ARG A 308 6.83 2.95 5.71
C ARG A 308 7.46 3.78 6.81
N PHE A 309 8.66 4.31 6.55
CA PHE A 309 9.54 4.96 7.52
C PHE A 309 9.70 4.09 8.80
N GLU A 310 9.88 2.78 8.58
CA GLU A 310 9.88 1.79 9.65
C GLU A 310 11.21 1.80 10.40
N TYR A 311 11.19 2.11 11.70
CA TYR A 311 12.35 1.95 12.56
C TYR A 311 12.70 0.46 12.70
N LYS A 312 13.93 0.08 12.29
CA LYS A 312 14.42 -1.30 12.31
C LYS A 312 15.36 -1.57 13.49
N GLY A 313 16.02 -0.56 14.03
CA GLY A 313 16.99 -0.68 15.12
C GLY A 313 18.16 0.29 14.98
N GLU A 314 19.24 0.00 15.71
CA GLU A 314 20.48 0.78 15.66
C GLU A 314 21.69 -0.15 15.48
N PHE A 315 22.66 0.26 14.69
CA PHE A 315 23.99 -0.36 14.63
C PHE A 315 25.07 0.70 14.88
N ASN A 316 26.00 0.46 15.77
CA ASN A 316 27.08 1.40 16.12
C ASN A 316 26.59 2.83 16.43
N GLY A 317 25.37 3.00 16.97
CA GLY A 317 24.73 4.30 17.24
C GLY A 317 24.17 5.01 16.00
N VAL A 318 24.03 4.32 14.87
CA VAL A 318 23.36 4.77 13.66
C VAL A 318 21.93 4.23 13.67
N THR A 319 20.95 5.12 13.58
CA THR A 319 19.55 4.72 13.49
C THR A 319 19.23 4.15 12.11
N VAL A 320 18.63 2.97 12.04
CA VAL A 320 18.25 2.32 10.77
C VAL A 320 16.74 2.37 10.57
N VAL A 321 16.32 2.89 9.43
CA VAL A 321 14.92 2.98 8.97
C VAL A 321 14.79 2.29 7.61
N ASP A 322 13.65 1.63 7.35
CA ASP A 322 13.31 1.10 6.02
C ASP A 322 12.06 1.78 5.46
N ASP A 323 12.10 2.10 4.16
CA ASP A 323 10.97 2.68 3.45
C ASP A 323 10.76 2.03 2.08
N TYR A 324 9.52 1.77 1.73
CA TYR A 324 9.13 1.15 0.46
C TYR A 324 9.11 2.14 -0.71
N ALA A 325 9.37 3.44 -0.47
CA ALA A 325 9.34 4.49 -1.47
C ALA A 325 10.16 4.10 -2.71
N HIS A 326 9.53 4.19 -3.86
CA HIS A 326 10.10 3.79 -5.14
C HIS A 326 9.60 4.64 -6.32
N HIS A 327 8.85 5.71 -6.03
CA HIS A 327 8.47 6.77 -6.94
C HIS A 327 9.12 8.10 -6.48
N PRO A 328 9.51 9.02 -7.39
CA PRO A 328 10.18 10.28 -6.99
C PRO A 328 9.43 11.05 -5.91
N THR A 329 8.11 11.19 -6.00
CA THR A 329 7.28 11.90 -5.01
C THR A 329 7.34 11.22 -3.63
N GLU A 330 7.31 9.88 -3.58
CA GLU A 330 7.42 9.12 -2.33
C GLU A 330 8.81 9.30 -1.70
N ILE A 331 9.87 9.23 -2.52
CA ILE A 331 11.27 9.41 -2.09
C ILE A 331 11.46 10.80 -1.49
N GLU A 332 10.98 11.83 -2.19
CA GLU A 332 11.04 13.22 -1.71
C GLU A 332 10.30 13.38 -0.38
N ALA A 333 9.09 12.80 -0.26
CA ALA A 333 8.32 12.84 0.97
C ALA A 333 9.04 12.14 2.15
N THR A 334 9.65 10.97 1.91
CA THR A 334 10.42 10.24 2.91
C THR A 334 11.67 10.99 3.35
N LEU A 335 12.45 11.53 2.40
CA LEU A 335 13.67 12.28 2.72
C LEU A 335 13.37 13.61 3.42
N LYS A 336 12.28 14.28 3.07
CA LYS A 336 11.80 15.46 3.80
C LYS A 336 11.35 15.10 5.22
N ALA A 337 10.64 13.99 5.40
CA ALA A 337 10.26 13.50 6.73
C ALA A 337 11.49 13.20 7.59
N ALA A 338 12.55 12.63 7.01
CA ALA A 338 13.81 12.37 7.68
C ALA A 338 14.45 13.62 8.27
N GLN A 339 14.31 14.78 7.63
CA GLN A 339 14.86 16.06 8.13
C GLN A 339 14.24 16.50 9.47
N HIS A 340 13.08 15.99 9.83
CA HIS A 340 12.42 16.28 11.12
C HIS A 340 12.78 15.28 12.23
N SER A 341 13.46 14.19 11.88
CA SER A 341 13.94 13.20 12.85
C SER A 341 15.32 13.59 13.39
N PRO A 342 15.71 13.23 14.63
CA PRO A 342 17.05 13.49 15.15
C PRO A 342 18.12 12.78 14.30
N HIS A 343 19.07 13.52 13.75
CA HIS A 343 20.20 12.97 13.01
C HIS A 343 21.36 13.96 12.90
N ASN A 344 22.56 13.44 12.63
CA ASN A 344 23.72 14.23 12.22
C ASN A 344 23.81 14.36 10.69
N SER A 345 23.64 13.24 9.98
CA SER A 345 23.55 13.17 8.52
C SER A 345 22.53 12.10 8.11
N VAL A 346 21.86 12.31 6.98
CA VAL A 346 20.94 11.35 6.36
C VAL A 346 21.68 10.56 5.28
N TRP A 347 21.82 9.26 5.50
CA TRP A 347 22.28 8.27 4.53
C TRP A 347 21.08 7.60 3.87
N CYS A 348 20.99 7.63 2.53
CA CYS A 348 19.98 6.91 1.79
C CYS A 348 20.62 5.81 0.95
N VAL A 349 20.25 4.54 1.21
CA VAL A 349 20.57 3.42 0.33
C VAL A 349 19.36 3.16 -0.54
N PHE A 350 19.44 3.50 -1.81
CA PHE A 350 18.31 3.41 -2.73
C PHE A 350 18.50 2.31 -3.78
N GLN A 351 17.48 1.47 -3.95
CA GLN A 351 17.38 0.48 -5.02
C GLN A 351 16.28 0.89 -6.00
N PRO A 352 16.62 1.37 -7.21
CA PRO A 352 15.60 1.67 -8.22
C PRO A 352 14.80 0.41 -8.59
N HIS A 353 13.50 0.56 -8.77
CA HIS A 353 12.60 -0.55 -9.11
C HIS A 353 12.14 -0.42 -10.55
N THR A 354 12.52 -1.41 -11.39
CA THR A 354 12.31 -1.58 -12.83
C THR A 354 13.10 -0.59 -13.72
N TYR A 355 13.54 -1.10 -14.86
CA TYR A 355 14.26 -0.28 -15.86
C TYR A 355 13.35 0.76 -16.51
N THR A 356 12.09 0.40 -16.78
CA THR A 356 11.12 1.30 -17.41
C THR A 356 10.84 2.52 -16.55
N ARG A 357 10.55 2.34 -15.26
CA ARG A 357 10.31 3.44 -14.32
C ARG A 357 11.56 4.28 -14.12
N THR A 358 12.72 3.65 -13.91
CA THR A 358 13.99 4.36 -13.72
C THR A 358 14.31 5.27 -14.91
N LYS A 359 14.01 4.83 -16.14
CA LYS A 359 14.22 5.62 -17.34
C LYS A 359 13.18 6.73 -17.51
N ALA A 360 11.91 6.43 -17.21
CA ALA A 360 10.81 7.40 -17.36
C ALA A 360 10.98 8.60 -16.43
N PHE A 361 11.43 8.38 -15.20
CA PHE A 361 11.57 9.40 -14.16
C PHE A 361 13.03 9.67 -13.78
N PHE A 362 13.95 9.55 -14.75
CA PHE A 362 15.40 9.58 -14.49
C PHE A 362 15.86 10.88 -13.80
N HIS A 363 15.39 12.03 -14.27
CA HIS A 363 15.74 13.32 -13.69
C HIS A 363 15.03 13.59 -12.37
N GLU A 364 13.75 13.22 -12.29
CA GLU A 364 12.94 13.36 -11.09
C GLU A 364 13.49 12.48 -9.94
N PHE A 365 14.01 11.28 -10.25
CA PHE A 365 14.74 10.48 -9.28
C PHE A 365 15.99 11.18 -8.77
N ALA A 366 16.80 11.77 -9.67
CA ALA A 366 18.01 12.46 -9.25
C ALA A 366 17.68 13.66 -8.34
N GLU A 367 16.65 14.44 -8.68
CA GLU A 367 16.18 15.57 -7.87
C GLU A 367 15.66 15.10 -6.50
N ALA A 368 14.79 14.10 -6.44
CA ALA A 368 14.25 13.59 -5.19
C ALA A 368 15.35 13.02 -4.27
N LEU A 369 16.28 12.22 -4.82
CA LEU A 369 17.38 11.62 -4.09
C LEU A 369 18.41 12.65 -3.61
N SER A 370 18.48 13.83 -4.23
CA SER A 370 19.40 14.90 -3.82
C SER A 370 19.06 15.51 -2.45
N HIS A 371 17.92 15.18 -1.86
CA HIS A 371 17.56 15.60 -0.51
C HIS A 371 18.30 14.81 0.60
N ALA A 372 18.99 13.71 0.26
CA ALA A 372 19.87 13.02 1.20
C ALA A 372 21.24 13.70 1.28
N ASP A 373 21.92 13.65 2.45
CA ASP A 373 23.31 14.13 2.57
C ASP A 373 24.26 13.18 1.84
N HIS A 374 24.05 11.88 2.01
CA HIS A 374 24.82 10.81 1.38
C HIS A 374 23.85 9.81 0.70
N LEU A 375 24.11 9.53 -0.57
CA LEU A 375 23.34 8.58 -1.36
C LEU A 375 24.20 7.39 -1.76
N VAL A 376 23.71 6.19 -1.53
CA VAL A 376 24.30 4.93 -2.01
C VAL A 376 23.28 4.22 -2.89
N LEU A 377 23.61 4.01 -4.16
CA LEU A 377 22.74 3.33 -5.12
C LEU A 377 23.14 1.87 -5.27
N ALA A 378 22.17 0.97 -5.13
CA ALA A 378 22.26 -0.44 -5.52
C ALA A 378 21.88 -0.63 -7.00
N ASP A 379 22.12 -1.81 -7.55
CA ASP A 379 21.64 -2.17 -8.89
C ASP A 379 20.11 -2.11 -8.99
N ILE A 380 19.62 -1.82 -10.21
CA ILE A 380 18.17 -1.78 -10.47
C ILE A 380 17.55 -3.15 -10.19
N TYR A 381 16.52 -3.18 -9.36
CA TYR A 381 15.70 -4.37 -9.17
C TYR A 381 14.81 -4.58 -10.40
N ALA A 382 15.15 -5.56 -11.21
CA ALA A 382 14.51 -5.80 -12.50
C ALA A 382 13.04 -6.26 -12.41
N ALA A 383 12.64 -6.85 -11.27
CA ALA A 383 11.33 -7.50 -11.08
C ALA A 383 11.03 -8.51 -12.20
N ARG A 384 10.17 -8.14 -13.18
CA ARG A 384 9.81 -9.00 -14.32
C ARG A 384 10.41 -8.50 -15.64
N GLU A 385 11.19 -7.43 -15.60
CA GLU A 385 11.78 -6.83 -16.80
C GLU A 385 13.14 -7.44 -17.13
N THR A 386 13.52 -7.30 -18.38
CA THR A 386 14.89 -7.51 -18.86
C THR A 386 15.43 -6.18 -19.34
N ASP A 387 16.67 -5.85 -19.02
CA ASP A 387 17.26 -4.60 -19.48
C ASP A 387 17.36 -4.57 -21.03
N THR A 388 16.51 -3.75 -21.63
CA THR A 388 16.52 -3.43 -23.05
C THR A 388 16.69 -1.93 -23.30
N LEU A 389 16.81 -1.14 -22.23
CA LEU A 389 16.72 0.31 -22.26
C LEU A 389 18.10 0.98 -22.12
N GLY A 390 19.12 0.22 -21.69
CA GLY A 390 20.48 0.72 -21.48
C GLY A 390 20.58 1.78 -20.41
N ILE A 391 19.83 1.63 -19.31
CA ILE A 391 19.85 2.50 -18.13
C ILE A 391 20.48 1.76 -16.95
N SER A 392 21.25 2.44 -16.11
CA SER A 392 21.88 1.85 -14.94
C SER A 392 21.80 2.76 -13.71
N SER A 393 21.87 2.16 -12.52
CA SER A 393 22.02 2.90 -11.26
C SER A 393 23.30 3.74 -11.22
N ALA A 394 24.36 3.30 -11.91
CA ALA A 394 25.60 4.06 -12.04
C ALA A 394 25.40 5.37 -12.83
N ASP A 395 24.48 5.40 -13.80
CA ASP A 395 24.16 6.62 -14.52
C ASP A 395 23.30 7.56 -13.69
N LEU A 396 22.35 7.01 -12.91
CA LEU A 396 21.57 7.79 -11.96
C LEU A 396 22.48 8.40 -10.87
N ALA A 397 23.46 7.65 -10.37
CA ALA A 397 24.45 8.15 -9.42
C ALA A 397 25.21 9.38 -9.96
N LYS A 398 25.64 9.32 -11.22
CA LYS A 398 26.32 10.45 -11.87
C LYS A 398 25.39 11.66 -12.02
N GLU A 399 24.12 11.44 -12.28
CA GLU A 399 23.15 12.53 -12.43
C GLU A 399 22.88 13.22 -11.09
N THR A 400 22.64 12.44 -10.02
CA THR A 400 22.42 12.98 -8.67
C THR A 400 23.68 13.70 -8.15
N ALA A 401 24.87 13.17 -8.41
CA ALA A 401 26.12 13.84 -8.03
C ALA A 401 26.29 15.24 -8.66
N LYS A 402 25.73 15.50 -9.85
CA LYS A 402 25.74 16.85 -10.46
C LYS A 402 24.94 17.87 -9.67
N LEU A 403 23.97 17.41 -8.87
CA LEU A 403 23.15 18.26 -7.99
C LEU A 403 23.85 18.58 -6.66
N GLY A 404 25.04 18.00 -6.42
CA GLY A 404 25.89 18.29 -5.26
C GLY A 404 25.80 17.27 -4.13
N THR A 405 24.99 16.22 -4.25
CA THR A 405 24.86 15.15 -3.26
C THR A 405 26.09 14.25 -3.30
N ASP A 406 26.62 13.87 -2.14
CA ASP A 406 27.68 12.86 -2.01
C ASP A 406 27.11 11.49 -2.38
N THR A 407 27.45 11.02 -3.58
CA THR A 407 26.76 9.88 -4.22
C THR A 407 27.73 8.78 -4.58
N HIS A 408 27.39 7.57 -4.18
CA HIS A 408 28.13 6.33 -4.42
C HIS A 408 27.25 5.30 -5.13
N TYR A 409 27.88 4.37 -5.84
CA TYR A 409 27.22 3.22 -6.46
C TYR A 409 28.02 1.95 -6.21
N TYR A 410 27.34 0.91 -5.75
CA TYR A 410 27.91 -0.43 -5.59
C TYR A 410 26.93 -1.48 -6.12
N PRO A 411 27.42 -2.48 -6.87
CA PRO A 411 26.56 -3.48 -7.51
C PRO A 411 26.06 -4.57 -6.54
N SER A 412 26.69 -4.74 -5.38
CA SER A 412 26.29 -5.77 -4.41
C SER A 412 25.96 -5.18 -3.04
N PHE A 413 25.08 -5.83 -2.29
CA PHE A 413 24.70 -5.40 -0.96
C PHE A 413 25.88 -5.55 0.02
N GLU A 414 26.73 -6.56 -0.14
CA GLU A 414 27.92 -6.76 0.67
C GLU A 414 28.91 -5.58 0.54
N GLU A 415 29.09 -5.04 -0.67
CA GLU A 415 29.92 -3.84 -0.88
C GLU A 415 29.29 -2.60 -0.25
N ILE A 416 27.96 -2.45 -0.34
CA ILE A 416 27.20 -1.37 0.31
C ILE A 416 27.36 -1.44 1.83
N GLU A 417 27.15 -2.61 2.43
CA GLU A 417 27.30 -2.80 3.87
C GLU A 417 28.70 -2.49 4.37
N ALA A 418 29.75 -2.96 3.64
CA ALA A 418 31.13 -2.67 3.98
C ALA A 418 31.41 -1.16 3.95
N PHE A 419 30.92 -0.48 2.92
CA PHE A 419 31.06 0.97 2.78
C PHE A 419 30.34 1.73 3.90
N LEU A 420 29.12 1.36 4.26
CA LEU A 420 28.34 2.00 5.32
C LEU A 420 29.02 1.85 6.70
N LYS A 421 29.56 0.66 7.01
CA LYS A 421 30.30 0.41 8.26
C LYS A 421 31.52 1.29 8.41
N GLU A 422 32.19 1.61 7.32
CA GLU A 422 33.39 2.46 7.34
C GLU A 422 33.05 3.96 7.42
N ASN A 423 31.90 4.38 6.90
CA ASN A 423 31.60 5.79 6.67
C ASN A 423 30.52 6.37 7.59
N CYS A 424 29.45 5.64 7.94
CA CYS A 424 28.44 6.10 8.89
C CYS A 424 29.02 6.33 10.30
N ARG A 425 28.46 7.28 11.01
CA ARG A 425 28.89 7.71 12.35
C ARG A 425 27.74 7.64 13.34
N PRO A 426 28.01 7.46 14.64
CA PRO A 426 26.97 7.54 15.68
C PRO A 426 26.17 8.83 15.58
N GLY A 427 24.85 8.70 15.62
CA GLY A 427 23.90 9.81 15.45
C GLY A 427 23.47 10.07 14.00
N ASP A 428 23.99 9.30 13.01
CA ASP A 428 23.46 9.36 11.65
C ASP A 428 22.14 8.58 11.54
N LEU A 429 21.34 8.93 10.52
CA LEU A 429 20.13 8.23 10.12
C LEU A 429 20.39 7.51 8.80
N LEU A 430 20.30 6.19 8.79
CA LEU A 430 20.42 5.34 7.61
C LEU A 430 19.01 4.90 7.17
N ILE A 431 18.66 5.21 5.92
CA ILE A 431 17.38 4.80 5.32
C ILE A 431 17.68 3.82 4.19
N THR A 432 17.19 2.57 4.32
CA THR A 432 17.09 1.66 3.18
C THR A 432 15.78 1.93 2.44
N MET A 433 15.84 2.19 1.13
CA MET A 433 14.71 2.70 0.38
C MET A 433 14.53 1.99 -0.96
N GLY A 434 13.30 1.48 -1.22
CA GLY A 434 12.94 0.84 -2.47
C GLY A 434 11.96 -0.32 -2.34
N ALA A 435 11.28 -0.67 -3.43
CA ALA A 435 10.29 -1.77 -3.47
C ALA A 435 10.91 -3.17 -3.62
N GLY A 436 12.23 -3.24 -3.80
CA GLY A 436 12.98 -4.50 -3.92
C GLY A 436 13.43 -5.07 -2.57
N ASP A 437 14.58 -5.72 -2.60
CA ASP A 437 15.19 -6.44 -1.48
C ASP A 437 16.23 -5.61 -0.70
N VAL A 438 16.36 -4.32 -0.99
CA VAL A 438 17.31 -3.39 -0.33
C VAL A 438 17.14 -3.32 1.19
N VAL A 439 15.98 -3.64 1.72
CA VAL A 439 15.72 -3.75 3.17
C VAL A 439 16.71 -4.68 3.86
N THR A 440 17.21 -5.71 3.15
CA THR A 440 18.16 -6.69 3.69
C THR A 440 19.50 -6.04 4.08
N VAL A 441 19.92 -4.96 3.42
CA VAL A 441 21.13 -4.20 3.79
C VAL A 441 21.03 -3.70 5.24
N GLY A 442 19.93 -3.05 5.61
CA GLY A 442 19.68 -2.58 6.96
C GLY A 442 19.59 -3.75 7.98
N GLU A 443 18.85 -4.80 7.60
CA GLU A 443 18.67 -5.98 8.46
C GLU A 443 19.98 -6.73 8.72
N ASP A 444 20.86 -6.85 7.72
CA ASP A 444 22.13 -7.54 7.87
C ASP A 444 23.14 -6.71 8.66
N LEU A 445 23.11 -5.37 8.54
CA LEU A 445 23.90 -4.49 9.42
C LEU A 445 23.50 -4.67 10.90
N LEU A 446 22.20 -4.75 11.20
CA LEU A 446 21.68 -4.94 12.55
C LEU A 446 22.01 -6.33 13.12
N ARG A 447 22.00 -7.40 12.29
CA ARG A 447 22.32 -8.77 12.72
C ARG A 447 23.79 -8.95 13.08
N GLN A 448 24.68 -8.20 12.44
CA GLN A 448 26.13 -8.33 12.65
C GLN A 448 26.62 -7.60 13.91
N ASP A 449 25.79 -6.72 14.45
CA ASP A 449 26.06 -5.94 15.67
C ASP A 449 25.43 -6.58 16.93
N ALA A 450 24.59 -7.62 16.76
CA ALA A 450 23.91 -8.36 17.83
C ALA A 450 24.74 -9.57 18.28
#